data_4145b0edff01d7e1a915add9402dc2b5
#
_entry.id   4145b0edff01d7e1a915add9402dc2b5
#
_cell.length_a   1.000
_cell.length_b   1.000
_cell.length_c   1.000
_cell.angle_alpha   90.00
_cell.angle_beta   90.00
_cell.angle_gamma   90.00
#
_symmetry.space_group_name_H-M   'P 1'
#
loop_
_entity.id
_entity.type
_entity.pdbx_description
1 polymer ?
#
loop_
_entity_poly.entity_id
_entity_poly.type
_entity_poly.pdbx_seq_one_letter_code
_entity_poly.pdbx_strand_id
1 'polypeptide(L)'
;GTLEGSKRFQNQTTTMVNLEGKTLLPGFVDPHSHLYGVGLQAVVANLLPSPDGQADSIDQLVELLRESNQNPEQRLFTQKTGWIFGFGYDDSLLERYPNKQDLDRASQDKPILMIHTSGHLSVANSKALELLGINAETPNPPGGIIRRFEDSLEPNGVMEENAHFAILLKLGKLIDIELQDMMLKAAQKQYAKYGYTTAQEGRASAEAIEALSRASKKDTLLIDVVAYLDMLSNSEWMSSKYHSSDYLNRFRIGGVKLSFDGSPQGKTAWLTQPYFHPPHGQTPNYLGYPTFSDEQAFQFVELALSKNWQLLTHANGDAAIGQFIDAVTAANQKLGTKDRRPVLIHGQTIRQDQIEKLSEQGIFPSLFPMHTFYWGDWHADSVLGFPRANFISPTKSVRDAQLMFSTHHDAPVALPNALRVLDATVNRTTRSHRTLG
;
A
#
# COMPACT_ATOMS: atom_id res chain seq x y z
N GLY A 1 -32.68 -10.46 -5.32
CA GLY A 1 -34.10 -10.72 -5.41
C GLY A 1 -34.44 -11.68 -6.53
N THR A 2 -35.66 -12.16 -6.61
CA THR A 2 -36.12 -13.04 -7.71
C THR A 2 -36.52 -12.22 -8.92
N LEU A 3 -36.45 -12.82 -10.13
CA LEU A 3 -36.94 -12.18 -11.38
C LEU A 3 -38.41 -11.78 -11.24
N GLU A 4 -39.21 -12.60 -10.55
CA GLU A 4 -40.61 -12.29 -10.32
C GLU A 4 -40.82 -11.08 -9.42
N GLY A 5 -40.00 -10.95 -8.39
CA GLY A 5 -40.02 -9.77 -7.50
C GLY A 5 -39.59 -8.47 -8.21
N SER A 6 -38.86 -8.54 -9.32
CA SER A 6 -38.47 -7.36 -10.09
C SER A 6 -39.60 -6.83 -10.97
N LYS A 7 -40.60 -7.64 -11.35
CA LYS A 7 -41.71 -7.23 -12.23
C LYS A 7 -42.48 -6.03 -11.68
N ARG A 8 -42.61 -5.91 -10.33
CA ARG A 8 -43.31 -4.79 -9.69
C ARG A 8 -42.63 -3.43 -9.92
N PHE A 9 -41.37 -3.40 -10.34
CA PHE A 9 -40.61 -2.18 -10.64
C PHE A 9 -40.56 -1.86 -12.14
N GLN A 10 -41.16 -2.72 -13.01
CA GLN A 10 -41.16 -2.50 -14.43
C GLN A 10 -42.29 -1.55 -14.86
N ASN A 11 -41.96 -0.66 -15.80
CA ASN A 11 -42.90 0.21 -16.49
C ASN A 11 -42.52 0.29 -18.00
N GLN A 12 -43.22 1.12 -18.76
CA GLN A 12 -43.04 1.23 -20.21
C GLN A 12 -41.64 1.77 -20.61
N THR A 13 -40.93 2.43 -19.69
CA THR A 13 -39.59 3.01 -19.93
C THR A 13 -38.46 2.15 -19.34
N THR A 14 -38.79 1.02 -18.71
CA THR A 14 -37.79 0.15 -18.11
C THR A 14 -36.96 -0.57 -19.16
N THR A 15 -35.65 -0.35 -19.13
CA THR A 15 -34.69 -1.12 -19.94
C THR A 15 -34.39 -2.44 -19.27
N MET A 16 -34.59 -3.53 -19.99
CA MET A 16 -34.26 -4.88 -19.53
C MET A 16 -32.89 -5.28 -20.03
N VAL A 17 -31.99 -5.65 -19.10
CA VAL A 17 -30.65 -6.15 -19.41
C VAL A 17 -30.59 -7.64 -19.06
N ASN A 18 -30.38 -8.50 -20.06
CA ASN A 18 -30.16 -9.92 -19.82
C ASN A 18 -28.70 -10.14 -19.32
N LEU A 19 -28.55 -10.66 -18.12
CA LEU A 19 -27.25 -10.95 -17.53
C LEU A 19 -26.65 -12.29 -17.97
N GLU A 20 -27.36 -13.08 -18.81
CA GLU A 20 -26.90 -14.38 -19.32
C GLU A 20 -26.43 -15.33 -18.19
N GLY A 21 -27.15 -15.37 -17.10
CA GLY A 21 -26.83 -16.18 -15.91
C GLY A 21 -25.75 -15.59 -14.99
N LYS A 22 -25.21 -14.42 -15.30
CA LYS A 22 -24.23 -13.74 -14.44
C LYS A 22 -24.90 -13.10 -13.22
N THR A 23 -24.15 -12.96 -12.14
CA THR A 23 -24.61 -12.30 -10.91
C THR A 23 -24.25 -10.81 -10.93
N LEU A 24 -25.23 -9.95 -10.66
CA LEU A 24 -25.01 -8.53 -10.43
C LEU A 24 -24.71 -8.28 -8.95
N LEU A 25 -23.61 -7.61 -8.68
CA LEU A 25 -23.22 -7.16 -7.34
C LEU A 25 -23.21 -5.63 -7.29
N PRO A 26 -23.41 -5.03 -6.11
CA PRO A 26 -23.06 -3.63 -5.91
C PRO A 26 -21.58 -3.38 -6.23
N GLY A 27 -21.23 -2.17 -6.68
CA GLY A 27 -19.83 -1.77 -6.84
C GLY A 27 -19.09 -1.87 -5.51
N PHE A 28 -17.83 -2.33 -5.56
CA PHE A 28 -16.99 -2.46 -4.37
C PHE A 28 -16.54 -1.09 -3.87
N VAL A 29 -16.40 -0.99 -2.55
CA VAL A 29 -15.79 0.15 -1.86
C VAL A 29 -14.41 -0.30 -1.38
N ASP A 30 -13.38 0.43 -1.77
CA ASP A 30 -12.01 0.18 -1.32
C ASP A 30 -11.80 0.75 0.09
N PRO A 31 -11.54 -0.08 1.10
CA PRO A 31 -11.36 0.38 2.46
C PRO A 31 -9.94 0.86 2.77
N HIS A 32 -8.94 0.49 1.96
CA HIS A 32 -7.57 1.03 2.07
C HIS A 32 -6.71 0.68 0.86
N SER A 33 -6.19 1.72 0.22
CA SER A 33 -5.16 1.64 -0.81
C SER A 33 -4.56 3.03 -1.11
N HIS A 34 -3.72 3.13 -2.15
CA HIS A 34 -3.02 4.33 -2.58
C HIS A 34 -3.29 4.58 -4.07
N LEU A 35 -4.43 5.20 -4.37
CA LEU A 35 -4.90 5.44 -5.74
C LEU A 35 -3.82 6.11 -6.62
N TYR A 36 -3.13 7.12 -6.09
CA TYR A 36 -2.10 7.84 -6.85
C TYR A 36 -0.90 6.95 -7.16
N GLY A 37 -0.53 6.06 -6.23
CA GLY A 37 0.49 5.03 -6.43
C GLY A 37 0.10 4.00 -7.50
N VAL A 38 -1.18 3.59 -7.52
CA VAL A 38 -1.72 2.73 -8.59
C VAL A 38 -1.63 3.41 -9.95
N GLY A 39 -1.83 4.72 -10.00
CA GLY A 39 -1.63 5.51 -11.21
C GLY A 39 -0.20 5.45 -11.74
N LEU A 40 0.78 5.60 -10.88
CA LEU A 40 2.19 5.42 -11.24
C LEU A 40 2.44 3.99 -11.76
N GLN A 41 2.04 2.97 -11.00
CA GLN A 41 2.22 1.56 -11.39
C GLN A 41 1.61 1.27 -12.77
N ALA A 42 0.46 1.85 -13.09
CA ALA A 42 -0.24 1.60 -14.35
C ALA A 42 0.44 2.21 -15.58
N VAL A 43 1.29 3.24 -15.40
CA VAL A 43 1.95 3.98 -16.51
C VAL A 43 3.44 3.72 -16.62
N VAL A 44 4.01 2.83 -15.81
CA VAL A 44 5.41 2.39 -15.86
C VAL A 44 5.51 0.90 -16.19
N ALA A 45 6.73 0.35 -16.32
CA ALA A 45 6.91 -1.08 -16.58
C ALA A 45 6.29 -1.92 -15.45
N ASN A 46 5.40 -2.85 -15.79
CA ASN A 46 4.83 -3.80 -14.83
C ASN A 46 5.83 -4.90 -14.52
N LEU A 47 6.39 -4.84 -13.32
CA LEU A 47 7.39 -5.80 -12.81
C LEU A 47 6.80 -6.76 -11.76
N LEU A 48 5.48 -6.87 -11.70
CA LEU A 48 4.83 -7.85 -10.83
C LEU A 48 5.15 -9.27 -11.29
N PRO A 49 5.39 -10.21 -10.35
CA PRO A 49 5.50 -11.62 -10.68
C PRO A 49 4.11 -12.24 -10.95
N SER A 50 4.12 -13.50 -11.39
CA SER A 50 2.89 -14.28 -11.54
C SER A 50 2.08 -14.32 -10.23
N PRO A 51 0.73 -14.26 -10.31
CA PRO A 51 -0.14 -14.25 -11.50
C PRO A 51 -0.48 -12.85 -12.04
N ASP A 52 0.07 -11.77 -11.47
CA ASP A 52 -0.31 -10.39 -11.77
C ASP A 52 0.59 -9.74 -12.83
N GLY A 53 1.70 -10.38 -13.14
CA GLY A 53 2.67 -10.00 -14.16
C GLY A 53 3.46 -11.20 -14.65
N GLN A 54 4.67 -10.94 -15.16
CA GLN A 54 5.55 -11.95 -15.77
C GLN A 54 6.99 -11.86 -15.24
N ALA A 55 7.23 -11.14 -14.13
CA ALA A 55 8.56 -10.89 -13.61
C ALA A 55 8.98 -11.93 -12.57
N ASP A 56 9.07 -13.20 -12.98
CA ASP A 56 9.41 -14.33 -12.11
C ASP A 56 10.93 -14.61 -12.06
N SER A 57 11.74 -13.85 -12.80
CA SER A 57 13.20 -13.93 -12.82
C SER A 57 13.85 -12.58 -13.11
N ILE A 58 15.15 -12.45 -12.79
CA ILE A 58 15.92 -11.23 -13.10
C ILE A 58 15.97 -10.98 -14.61
N ASP A 59 16.08 -12.02 -15.44
CA ASP A 59 16.09 -11.88 -16.90
C ASP A 59 14.78 -11.32 -17.42
N GLN A 60 13.65 -11.75 -16.88
CA GLN A 60 12.33 -11.20 -17.22
C GLN A 60 12.19 -9.77 -16.76
N LEU A 61 12.69 -9.38 -15.57
CA LEU A 61 12.73 -7.98 -15.13
C LEU A 61 13.48 -7.10 -16.14
N VAL A 62 14.65 -7.55 -16.60
CA VAL A 62 15.48 -6.83 -17.59
C VAL A 62 14.71 -6.66 -18.90
N GLU A 63 14.05 -7.71 -19.41
CA GLU A 63 13.31 -7.65 -20.66
C GLU A 63 12.10 -6.71 -20.58
N LEU A 64 11.31 -6.80 -19.51
CA LEU A 64 10.16 -5.91 -19.27
C LEU A 64 10.58 -4.44 -19.21
N LEU A 65 11.74 -4.13 -18.63
CA LEU A 65 12.30 -2.77 -18.62
C LEU A 65 12.72 -2.30 -20.02
N ARG A 66 13.29 -3.19 -20.87
CA ARG A 66 13.61 -2.87 -22.27
C ARG A 66 12.36 -2.59 -23.10
N GLU A 67 11.34 -3.40 -22.90
CA GLU A 67 10.07 -3.31 -23.64
C GLU A 67 9.18 -2.17 -23.18
N SER A 68 9.47 -1.51 -22.05
CA SER A 68 8.64 -0.45 -21.48
C SER A 68 8.29 0.68 -22.45
N ASN A 69 9.16 0.98 -23.43
CA ASN A 69 8.90 1.98 -24.46
C ASN A 69 7.93 1.52 -25.58
N GLN A 70 7.46 0.28 -25.60
CA GLN A 70 6.51 -0.20 -26.59
C GLN A 70 5.08 0.25 -26.26
N ASN A 71 4.75 0.39 -24.97
CA ASN A 71 3.46 0.92 -24.52
C ASN A 71 3.44 2.46 -24.67
N PRO A 72 2.37 3.06 -25.27
CA PRO A 72 2.30 4.51 -25.47
C PRO A 72 2.37 5.34 -24.18
N GLU A 73 1.71 4.89 -23.09
CA GLU A 73 1.71 5.61 -21.80
C GLU A 73 3.08 5.54 -21.14
N GLN A 74 3.72 4.38 -21.13
CA GLN A 74 5.09 4.20 -20.61
C GLN A 74 6.12 4.99 -21.43
N ARG A 75 5.97 5.02 -22.76
CA ARG A 75 6.81 5.83 -23.65
C ARG A 75 6.68 7.31 -23.35
N LEU A 76 5.45 7.83 -23.21
CA LEU A 76 5.22 9.23 -22.85
C LEU A 76 5.85 9.57 -21.50
N PHE A 77 5.68 8.69 -20.50
CA PHE A 77 6.28 8.86 -19.19
C PHE A 77 7.81 8.94 -19.28
N THR A 78 8.43 8.00 -19.99
CA THR A 78 9.89 8.00 -20.21
C THR A 78 10.37 9.23 -21.00
N GLN A 79 9.63 9.68 -22.03
CA GLN A 79 9.98 10.86 -22.81
C GLN A 79 9.97 12.14 -21.98
N LYS A 80 8.96 12.30 -21.11
CA LYS A 80 8.83 13.50 -20.27
C LYS A 80 9.79 13.52 -19.09
N THR A 81 10.00 12.38 -18.44
CA THR A 81 10.88 12.30 -17.27
C THR A 81 12.36 12.11 -17.63
N GLY A 82 12.64 11.54 -18.79
CA GLY A 82 13.98 11.08 -19.19
C GLY A 82 14.38 9.74 -18.53
N TRP A 83 13.50 9.13 -17.73
CA TRP A 83 13.77 7.93 -16.92
C TRP A 83 12.92 6.76 -17.38
N ILE A 84 13.45 5.54 -17.26
CA ILE A 84 12.69 4.30 -17.30
C ILE A 84 12.33 3.94 -15.85
N PHE A 85 11.03 3.80 -15.58
CA PHE A 85 10.53 3.33 -14.29
C PHE A 85 9.90 1.96 -14.44
N GLY A 86 10.09 1.13 -13.40
CA GLY A 86 9.39 -0.12 -13.24
C GLY A 86 8.85 -0.25 -11.82
N PHE A 87 7.72 -0.93 -11.65
CA PHE A 87 7.10 -1.11 -10.34
C PHE A 87 6.64 -2.56 -10.13
N GLY A 88 6.91 -3.09 -8.96
CA GLY A 88 6.29 -4.32 -8.47
C GLY A 88 7.18 -5.55 -8.39
N TYR A 89 8.52 -5.44 -8.60
CA TYR A 89 9.37 -6.59 -8.39
C TYR A 89 9.28 -7.10 -6.94
N ASP A 90 9.39 -8.41 -6.77
CA ASP A 90 9.29 -9.09 -5.47
C ASP A 90 10.53 -9.99 -5.31
N ASP A 91 11.48 -9.56 -4.48
CA ASP A 91 12.75 -10.27 -4.28
C ASP A 91 12.58 -11.61 -3.57
N SER A 92 11.46 -11.82 -2.86
CA SER A 92 11.15 -13.09 -2.20
C SER A 92 10.96 -14.27 -3.17
N LEU A 93 10.74 -13.97 -4.45
CA LEU A 93 10.55 -14.94 -5.52
C LEU A 93 11.74 -15.06 -6.47
N LEU A 94 12.76 -14.22 -6.28
CA LEU A 94 13.95 -14.20 -7.13
C LEU A 94 15.08 -15.03 -6.52
N GLU A 95 15.96 -15.59 -7.36
CA GLU A 95 17.12 -16.38 -6.91
C GLU A 95 18.10 -15.57 -6.05
N ARG A 96 18.20 -14.29 -6.32
CA ARG A 96 18.99 -13.31 -5.57
C ARG A 96 18.39 -11.92 -5.69
N TYR A 97 18.87 -11.03 -4.87
CA TYR A 97 18.47 -9.61 -5.00
C TYR A 97 19.03 -9.01 -6.30
N PRO A 98 18.20 -8.31 -7.12
CA PRO A 98 18.69 -7.62 -8.30
C PRO A 98 19.57 -6.42 -7.93
N ASN A 99 20.52 -6.07 -8.78
CA ASN A 99 21.45 -4.97 -8.56
C ASN A 99 21.61 -4.10 -9.82
N LYS A 100 22.42 -3.03 -9.73
CA LYS A 100 22.62 -2.08 -10.83
C LYS A 100 23.11 -2.74 -12.12
N GLN A 101 23.95 -3.77 -12.03
CA GLN A 101 24.50 -4.46 -13.20
C GLN A 101 23.42 -5.24 -13.97
N ASP A 102 22.40 -5.74 -13.27
CA ASP A 102 21.25 -6.36 -13.92
C ASP A 102 20.47 -5.30 -14.73
N LEU A 103 20.21 -4.13 -14.13
CA LEU A 103 19.48 -3.06 -14.80
C LEU A 103 20.28 -2.41 -15.92
N ASP A 104 21.61 -2.35 -15.83
CA ASP A 104 22.49 -1.88 -16.91
C ASP A 104 22.35 -2.75 -18.17
N ARG A 105 21.95 -4.02 -18.04
CA ARG A 105 21.62 -4.89 -19.18
C ARG A 105 20.36 -4.42 -19.92
N ALA A 106 19.44 -3.72 -19.26
CA ALA A 106 18.27 -3.15 -19.91
C ALA A 106 18.60 -1.83 -20.63
N SER A 107 19.39 -0.94 -20.00
CA SER A 107 19.92 0.28 -20.62
C SER A 107 21.12 0.81 -19.85
N GLN A 108 22.19 1.19 -20.58
CA GLN A 108 23.34 1.92 -20.04
C GLN A 108 23.21 3.44 -20.23
N ASP A 109 22.41 3.87 -21.20
CA ASP A 109 22.28 5.27 -21.59
C ASP A 109 21.16 6.00 -20.83
N LYS A 110 20.08 5.30 -20.50
CA LYS A 110 18.95 5.85 -19.76
C LYS A 110 19.00 5.47 -18.29
N PRO A 111 18.70 6.41 -17.40
CA PRO A 111 18.55 6.10 -15.98
C PRO A 111 17.31 5.21 -15.77
N ILE A 112 17.48 4.17 -14.97
CA ILE A 112 16.42 3.20 -14.60
C ILE A 112 16.23 3.23 -13.10
N LEU A 113 14.97 3.32 -12.65
CA LEU A 113 14.56 3.05 -11.26
C LEU A 113 13.49 1.98 -11.23
N MET A 114 13.76 0.90 -10.55
CA MET A 114 12.84 -0.21 -10.30
C MET A 114 12.38 -0.17 -8.85
N ILE A 115 11.06 -0.06 -8.62
CA ILE A 115 10.45 0.05 -7.29
C ILE A 115 9.92 -1.32 -6.87
N HIS A 116 10.26 -1.72 -5.65
CA HIS A 116 9.78 -2.96 -5.05
C HIS A 116 8.26 -2.92 -4.80
N THR A 117 7.62 -4.08 -4.81
CA THR A 117 6.17 -4.22 -4.59
C THR A 117 5.69 -3.62 -3.26
N SER A 118 6.52 -3.62 -2.22
CA SER A 118 6.18 -2.99 -0.92
C SER A 118 6.17 -1.46 -0.95
N GLY A 119 6.77 -0.83 -1.99
CA GLY A 119 6.96 0.62 -2.03
C GLY A 119 8.02 1.18 -1.07
N HIS A 120 8.83 0.33 -0.42
CA HIS A 120 9.85 0.71 0.57
C HIS A 120 11.29 0.59 0.06
N LEU A 121 11.49 -0.04 -1.09
CA LEU A 121 12.81 -0.31 -1.66
C LEU A 121 12.82 0.02 -3.15
N SER A 122 14.01 0.30 -3.67
CA SER A 122 14.23 0.45 -5.12
C SER A 122 15.60 -0.03 -5.53
N VAL A 123 15.76 -0.30 -6.83
CA VAL A 123 17.04 -0.57 -7.45
C VAL A 123 17.25 0.44 -8.59
N ALA A 124 18.40 1.10 -8.57
CA ALA A 124 18.83 2.05 -9.59
C ALA A 124 19.94 1.44 -10.43
N ASN A 125 19.96 1.70 -11.76
CA ASN A 125 21.08 1.33 -12.60
C ASN A 125 22.27 2.30 -12.43
N SER A 126 23.42 2.01 -13.07
CA SER A 126 24.62 2.84 -12.96
C SER A 126 24.38 4.29 -13.42
N LYS A 127 23.60 4.47 -14.50
CA LYS A 127 23.27 5.82 -15.01
C LYS A 127 22.39 6.62 -14.05
N ALA A 128 21.47 5.94 -13.38
CA ALA A 128 20.61 6.57 -12.36
C ALA A 128 21.43 6.99 -11.13
N LEU A 129 22.34 6.13 -10.64
CA LEU A 129 23.25 6.49 -9.53
C LEU A 129 24.10 7.71 -9.84
N GLU A 130 24.65 7.77 -11.05
CA GLU A 130 25.43 8.93 -11.55
C GLU A 130 24.61 10.22 -11.46
N LEU A 131 23.39 10.22 -12.03
CA LEU A 131 22.51 11.41 -12.04
C LEU A 131 22.00 11.81 -10.65
N LEU A 132 21.85 10.84 -9.74
CA LEU A 132 21.45 11.09 -8.35
C LEU A 132 22.62 11.61 -7.50
N GLY A 133 23.88 11.46 -7.97
CA GLY A 133 25.08 11.79 -7.23
C GLY A 133 25.40 10.80 -6.12
N ILE A 134 24.97 9.53 -6.29
CA ILE A 134 25.19 8.45 -5.32
C ILE A 134 26.42 7.64 -5.72
N ASN A 135 27.41 7.62 -4.84
CA ASN A 135 28.73 7.01 -5.08
C ASN A 135 29.28 6.33 -3.80
N ALA A 136 30.52 5.89 -3.85
CA ALA A 136 31.19 5.22 -2.74
C ALA A 136 31.31 6.10 -1.46
N GLU A 137 31.32 7.40 -1.62
CA GLU A 137 31.47 8.38 -0.51
C GLU A 137 30.12 8.79 0.08
N THR A 138 29.00 8.49 -0.58
CA THR A 138 27.65 8.87 -0.12
C THR A 138 27.30 8.09 1.15
N PRO A 139 27.04 8.76 2.29
CA PRO A 139 26.68 8.07 3.53
C PRO A 139 25.24 7.54 3.46
N ASN A 140 24.95 6.55 4.29
CA ASN A 140 23.57 6.16 4.54
C ASN A 140 22.82 7.31 5.21
N PRO A 141 21.63 7.68 4.73
CA PRO A 141 20.80 8.65 5.44
C PRO A 141 20.25 8.03 6.76
N PRO A 142 19.93 8.84 7.76
CA PRO A 142 19.25 8.35 8.96
C PRO A 142 17.99 7.57 8.62
N GLY A 143 17.85 6.35 9.13
CA GLY A 143 16.70 5.47 8.83
C GLY A 143 16.63 4.94 7.40
N GLY A 144 17.73 4.95 6.65
CA GLY A 144 17.79 4.39 5.30
C GLY A 144 19.14 3.76 4.99
N ILE A 145 19.17 2.86 4.03
CA ILE A 145 20.37 2.11 3.62
C ILE A 145 20.59 2.23 2.12
N ILE A 146 21.83 2.58 1.75
CA ILE A 146 22.38 2.43 0.40
C ILE A 146 23.20 1.15 0.43
N ARG A 147 22.66 0.05 -0.15
CA ARG A 147 23.39 -1.23 -0.16
C ARG A 147 24.63 -1.14 -1.05
N ARG A 148 25.65 -1.91 -0.67
CA ARG A 148 26.94 -1.94 -1.34
C ARG A 148 27.26 -3.37 -1.79
N PHE A 149 28.15 -3.51 -2.75
CA PHE A 149 28.73 -4.81 -3.05
C PHE A 149 29.53 -5.33 -1.86
N GLU A 150 29.63 -6.66 -1.76
CA GLU A 150 30.43 -7.32 -0.72
C GLU A 150 31.87 -6.83 -0.75
N ASP A 151 32.45 -6.56 0.41
CA ASP A 151 33.79 -6.03 0.61
C ASP A 151 34.12 -4.72 -0.17
N SER A 152 33.09 -3.93 -0.49
CA SER A 152 33.25 -2.71 -1.28
C SER A 152 32.44 -1.55 -0.68
N LEU A 153 32.90 -0.33 -0.93
CA LEU A 153 32.11 0.90 -0.68
C LEU A 153 31.22 1.26 -1.87
N GLU A 154 31.32 0.56 -2.98
CA GLU A 154 30.58 0.85 -4.21
C GLU A 154 29.09 0.49 -4.04
N PRO A 155 28.15 1.46 -4.28
CA PRO A 155 26.72 1.19 -4.24
C PRO A 155 26.34 0.13 -5.29
N ASN A 156 25.58 -0.88 -4.87
CA ASN A 156 25.09 -1.94 -5.76
C ASN A 156 23.77 -1.59 -6.47
N GLY A 157 23.21 -0.42 -6.19
CA GLY A 157 21.97 0.08 -6.78
C GLY A 157 20.76 -0.01 -5.87
N VAL A 158 20.81 -0.81 -4.82
CA VAL A 158 19.66 -1.02 -3.90
C VAL A 158 19.60 0.09 -2.85
N MET A 159 18.40 0.68 -2.71
CA MET A 159 18.06 1.72 -1.74
C MET A 159 16.90 1.26 -0.87
N GLU A 160 17.01 1.45 0.45
CA GLU A 160 16.00 1.05 1.42
C GLU A 160 15.50 2.25 2.23
N GLU A 161 14.20 2.23 2.56
CA GLU A 161 13.51 3.17 3.43
C GLU A 161 13.85 4.64 3.10
N ASN A 162 14.41 5.41 4.01
CA ASN A 162 14.70 6.82 3.79
C ASN A 162 15.68 7.09 2.63
N ALA A 163 16.53 6.15 2.25
CA ALA A 163 17.33 6.27 1.03
C ALA A 163 16.46 6.16 -0.23
N HIS A 164 15.49 5.25 -0.24
CA HIS A 164 14.51 5.10 -1.31
C HIS A 164 13.56 6.31 -1.37
N PHE A 165 12.96 6.72 -0.25
CA PHE A 165 12.01 7.85 -0.22
C PHE A 165 12.65 9.17 -0.64
N ALA A 166 13.92 9.42 -0.30
CA ALA A 166 14.65 10.60 -0.74
C ALA A 166 14.80 10.66 -2.29
N ILE A 167 14.99 9.49 -2.91
CA ILE A 167 15.03 9.39 -4.39
C ILE A 167 13.64 9.66 -4.97
N LEU A 168 12.59 9.04 -4.44
CA LEU A 168 11.23 9.26 -4.92
C LEU A 168 10.82 10.72 -4.81
N LEU A 169 11.14 11.40 -3.71
CA LEU A 169 10.87 12.83 -3.54
C LEU A 169 11.60 13.69 -4.57
N LYS A 170 12.84 13.34 -4.88
CA LYS A 170 13.64 14.04 -5.90
C LYS A 170 13.06 13.84 -7.31
N LEU A 171 12.68 12.59 -7.63
CA LEU A 171 12.16 12.23 -8.96
C LEU A 171 10.68 12.60 -9.14
N GLY A 172 9.90 12.70 -8.06
CA GLY A 172 8.51 13.18 -8.10
C GLY A 172 8.37 14.56 -8.74
N LYS A 173 9.40 15.41 -8.64
CA LYS A 173 9.45 16.72 -9.30
C LYS A 173 9.48 16.66 -10.82
N LEU A 174 9.80 15.51 -11.41
CA LEU A 174 9.77 15.28 -12.86
C LEU A 174 8.35 14.99 -13.37
N ILE A 175 7.41 14.71 -12.48
CA ILE A 175 6.04 14.36 -12.83
C ILE A 175 5.22 15.65 -12.95
N ASP A 176 5.06 16.13 -14.17
CA ASP A 176 4.27 17.32 -14.46
C ASP A 176 2.75 17.06 -14.38
N ILE A 177 1.94 18.12 -14.51
CA ILE A 177 0.47 18.05 -14.41
C ILE A 177 -0.13 17.08 -15.43
N GLU A 178 0.42 16.99 -16.64
CA GLU A 178 -0.09 16.08 -17.68
C GLU A 178 0.15 14.61 -17.29
N LEU A 179 1.33 14.31 -16.74
CA LEU A 179 1.62 12.97 -16.22
C LEU A 179 0.75 12.65 -15.01
N GLN A 180 0.52 13.59 -14.09
CA GLN A 180 -0.37 13.41 -12.94
C GLN A 180 -1.80 13.11 -13.38
N ASP A 181 -2.35 13.85 -14.35
CA ASP A 181 -3.70 13.64 -14.89
C ASP A 181 -3.78 12.28 -15.63
N MET A 182 -2.72 11.86 -16.35
CA MET A 182 -2.61 10.54 -16.98
C MET A 182 -2.58 9.41 -15.94
N MET A 183 -1.76 9.53 -14.91
CA MET A 183 -1.68 8.58 -13.80
C MET A 183 -3.03 8.40 -13.12
N LEU A 184 -3.69 9.51 -12.76
CA LEU A 184 -4.99 9.48 -12.09
C LEU A 184 -6.07 8.81 -12.96
N LYS A 185 -6.06 9.07 -14.27
CA LYS A 185 -6.97 8.40 -15.23
C LYS A 185 -6.70 6.91 -15.33
N ALA A 186 -5.44 6.50 -15.39
CA ALA A 186 -5.04 5.09 -15.46
C ALA A 186 -5.43 4.34 -14.18
N ALA A 187 -5.20 4.94 -13.00
CA ALA A 187 -5.62 4.39 -11.72
C ALA A 187 -7.11 4.10 -11.67
N GLN A 188 -7.95 5.08 -11.98
CA GLN A 188 -9.40 4.93 -11.94
C GLN A 188 -9.90 3.82 -12.87
N LYS A 189 -9.30 3.70 -14.06
CA LYS A 189 -9.61 2.58 -14.98
C LYS A 189 -9.26 1.24 -14.37
N GLN A 190 -8.13 1.15 -13.64
CA GLN A 190 -7.70 -0.08 -12.99
C GLN A 190 -8.70 -0.48 -11.88
N TYR A 191 -9.13 0.44 -11.04
CA TYR A 191 -10.16 0.17 -10.02
C TYR A 191 -11.50 -0.23 -10.66
N ALA A 192 -11.96 0.51 -11.63
CA ALA A 192 -13.21 0.22 -12.34
C ALA A 192 -13.20 -1.17 -13.02
N LYS A 193 -12.04 -1.59 -13.58
CA LYS A 193 -11.84 -2.93 -14.16
C LYS A 193 -12.12 -4.04 -13.14
N TYR A 194 -11.79 -3.82 -11.87
CA TYR A 194 -12.03 -4.77 -10.78
C TYR A 194 -13.34 -4.54 -10.02
N GLY A 195 -14.22 -3.66 -10.53
CA GLY A 195 -15.57 -3.44 -10.01
C GLY A 195 -15.65 -2.48 -8.84
N TYR A 196 -14.61 -1.72 -8.53
CA TYR A 196 -14.66 -0.67 -7.52
C TYR A 196 -15.36 0.58 -8.07
N THR A 197 -16.25 1.14 -7.26
CA THR A 197 -16.94 2.42 -7.50
C THR A 197 -16.47 3.51 -6.54
N THR A 198 -15.73 3.14 -5.50
CA THR A 198 -15.07 4.05 -4.56
C THR A 198 -13.66 3.55 -4.32
N ALA A 199 -12.67 4.44 -4.48
CA ALA A 199 -11.28 4.18 -4.18
C ALA A 199 -10.78 5.04 -3.03
N GLN A 200 -9.77 4.55 -2.29
CA GLN A 200 -9.10 5.30 -1.24
C GLN A 200 -7.73 5.80 -1.71
N GLU A 201 -7.39 7.04 -1.34
CA GLU A 201 -6.01 7.53 -1.29
C GLU A 201 -5.60 7.57 0.19
N GLY A 202 -5.00 6.48 0.64
CA GLY A 202 -4.85 6.14 2.07
C GLY A 202 -3.72 6.86 2.80
N ARG A 203 -2.84 7.57 2.09
CA ARG A 203 -1.77 8.42 2.64
C ARG A 203 -1.43 9.51 1.64
N ALA A 204 -2.36 10.44 1.45
CA ALA A 204 -2.27 11.45 0.42
C ALA A 204 -1.11 12.42 0.63
N SER A 205 -0.23 12.53 -0.37
CA SER A 205 0.75 13.61 -0.48
C SER A 205 0.09 14.89 -0.97
N ALA A 206 0.80 16.02 -0.88
CA ALA A 206 0.34 17.30 -1.42
C ALA A 206 0.01 17.21 -2.92
N GLU A 207 0.87 16.55 -3.70
CA GLU A 207 0.70 16.37 -5.14
C GLU A 207 -0.54 15.52 -5.46
N ALA A 208 -0.79 14.45 -4.70
CA ALA A 208 -1.97 13.61 -4.85
C ALA A 208 -3.26 14.40 -4.57
N ILE A 209 -3.28 15.20 -3.50
CA ILE A 209 -4.45 16.02 -3.14
C ILE A 209 -4.70 17.10 -4.20
N GLU A 210 -3.64 17.77 -4.68
CA GLU A 210 -3.75 18.76 -5.74
C GLU A 210 -4.27 18.15 -7.03
N ALA A 211 -3.79 16.97 -7.43
CA ALA A 211 -4.26 16.25 -8.62
C ALA A 211 -5.75 15.87 -8.47
N LEU A 212 -6.16 15.31 -7.33
CA LEU A 212 -7.54 14.97 -7.04
C LEU A 212 -8.44 16.21 -6.99
N SER A 213 -7.98 17.29 -6.36
CA SER A 213 -8.69 18.58 -6.33
C SER A 213 -8.89 19.16 -7.74
N ARG A 214 -7.86 19.08 -8.60
CA ARG A 214 -7.98 19.50 -10.01
C ARG A 214 -9.00 18.66 -10.79
N ALA A 215 -8.91 17.32 -10.63
CA ALA A 215 -9.83 16.39 -11.29
C ALA A 215 -11.28 16.61 -10.83
N SER A 216 -11.51 16.82 -9.55
CA SER A 216 -12.82 17.17 -8.99
C SER A 216 -13.36 18.48 -9.58
N LYS A 217 -12.53 19.55 -9.64
CA LYS A 217 -12.95 20.83 -10.24
C LYS A 217 -13.29 20.72 -11.72
N LYS A 218 -12.61 19.83 -12.47
CA LYS A 218 -12.84 19.58 -13.89
C LYS A 218 -13.93 18.54 -14.16
N ASP A 219 -14.51 17.93 -13.10
CA ASP A 219 -15.48 16.82 -13.17
C ASP A 219 -14.96 15.64 -14.04
N THR A 220 -13.70 15.26 -13.84
CA THR A 220 -13.04 14.18 -14.61
C THR A 220 -12.84 12.89 -13.84
N LEU A 221 -13.29 12.82 -12.57
CA LEU A 221 -13.27 11.60 -11.80
C LEU A 221 -14.36 10.62 -12.28
N LEU A 222 -13.98 9.37 -12.53
CA LEU A 222 -14.86 8.30 -12.97
C LEU A 222 -15.55 7.58 -11.82
N ILE A 223 -14.84 7.46 -10.70
CA ILE A 223 -15.27 6.79 -9.46
C ILE A 223 -15.13 7.77 -8.29
N ASP A 224 -15.80 7.48 -7.20
CA ASP A 224 -15.66 8.28 -5.99
C ASP A 224 -14.28 8.05 -5.36
N VAL A 225 -13.66 9.10 -4.83
CA VAL A 225 -12.35 9.04 -4.17
C VAL A 225 -12.42 9.67 -2.80
N VAL A 226 -11.97 8.94 -1.79
CA VAL A 226 -11.78 9.46 -0.43
C VAL A 226 -10.30 9.48 -0.09
N ALA A 227 -9.77 10.66 0.26
CA ALA A 227 -8.37 10.80 0.67
C ALA A 227 -8.24 10.87 2.19
N TYR A 228 -7.20 10.24 2.70
CA TYR A 228 -6.70 10.41 4.06
C TYR A 228 -5.31 11.02 3.98
N LEU A 229 -5.17 12.20 4.57
CA LEU A 229 -3.96 13.00 4.47
C LEU A 229 -2.82 12.39 5.27
N ASP A 230 -1.60 12.43 4.78
CA ASP A 230 -0.45 12.25 5.66
C ASP A 230 -0.51 13.32 6.75
N MET A 231 -0.71 12.90 7.99
CA MET A 231 -1.01 13.80 9.09
C MET A 231 0.15 14.76 9.40
N LEU A 232 1.38 14.33 9.18
CA LEU A 232 2.57 15.09 9.56
C LEU A 232 2.95 16.16 8.54
N SER A 233 2.55 15.96 7.27
CA SER A 233 2.99 16.83 6.17
C SER A 233 1.86 17.61 5.50
N ASN A 234 0.59 17.18 5.60
CA ASN A 234 -0.49 17.73 4.79
C ASN A 234 -1.80 17.99 5.57
N SER A 235 -1.76 18.01 6.91
CA SER A 235 -2.96 18.16 7.74
C SER A 235 -3.66 19.52 7.60
N GLU A 236 -3.01 20.52 7.00
CA GLU A 236 -3.61 21.83 6.70
C GLU A 236 -4.82 21.72 5.75
N TRP A 237 -4.83 20.70 4.86
CA TRP A 237 -5.97 20.46 3.98
C TRP A 237 -7.24 20.00 4.69
N MET A 238 -7.18 19.64 5.98
CA MET A 238 -8.35 19.39 6.82
C MET A 238 -9.22 20.67 7.02
N SER A 239 -8.66 21.83 6.73
CA SER A 239 -9.41 23.11 6.72
C SER A 239 -10.09 23.40 5.38
N SER A 240 -9.88 22.56 4.36
CA SER A 240 -10.42 22.78 3.03
C SER A 240 -11.89 22.36 2.93
N LYS A 241 -12.58 22.84 1.90
CA LYS A 241 -13.97 22.45 1.58
C LYS A 241 -14.12 20.95 1.24
N TYR A 242 -13.05 20.25 0.96
CA TYR A 242 -13.06 18.82 0.66
C TYR A 242 -13.14 17.94 1.90
N HIS A 243 -12.79 18.47 3.09
CA HIS A 243 -13.01 17.76 4.35
C HIS A 243 -14.50 17.81 4.70
N SER A 244 -15.22 16.80 4.26
CA SER A 244 -16.68 16.72 4.32
C SER A 244 -17.14 15.25 4.37
N SER A 245 -18.36 15.01 4.88
CA SER A 245 -19.09 13.75 4.70
C SER A 245 -19.54 13.55 3.25
N ASP A 246 -19.76 14.65 2.51
CA ASP A 246 -20.28 14.64 1.15
C ASP A 246 -19.15 14.74 0.13
N TYR A 247 -19.35 14.11 -1.02
CA TYR A 247 -18.44 14.22 -2.14
C TYR A 247 -18.69 15.52 -2.93
N LEU A 248 -17.60 16.25 -3.22
CA LEU A 248 -17.57 17.31 -4.20
C LEU A 248 -17.07 16.77 -5.54
N ASN A 249 -17.98 16.59 -6.50
CA ASN A 249 -17.64 15.98 -7.79
C ASN A 249 -16.74 14.74 -7.61
N ARG A 250 -17.25 13.75 -6.85
CA ARG A 250 -16.61 12.46 -6.56
C ARG A 250 -15.33 12.50 -5.70
N PHE A 251 -14.96 13.62 -5.11
CA PHE A 251 -13.80 13.74 -4.22
C PHE A 251 -14.17 14.27 -2.85
N ARG A 252 -13.60 13.67 -1.79
CA ARG A 252 -13.63 14.20 -0.43
C ARG A 252 -12.37 13.82 0.35
N ILE A 253 -12.09 14.55 1.41
CA ILE A 253 -11.10 14.19 2.44
C ILE A 253 -11.86 13.57 3.61
N GLY A 254 -11.51 12.35 3.98
CA GLY A 254 -12.14 11.60 5.06
C GLY A 254 -11.50 11.83 6.42
N GLY A 255 -10.18 12.09 6.45
CA GLY A 255 -9.42 12.21 7.67
C GLY A 255 -7.91 12.22 7.45
N VAL A 256 -7.18 11.68 8.41
CA VAL A 256 -5.71 11.67 8.41
C VAL A 256 -5.15 10.25 8.57
N LYS A 257 -3.90 10.05 8.15
CA LYS A 257 -3.16 8.79 8.21
C LYS A 257 -1.86 8.95 9.00
N LEU A 258 -1.56 7.95 9.83
CA LEU A 258 -0.27 7.73 10.48
C LEU A 258 0.26 6.33 10.15
N SER A 259 1.57 6.14 10.25
CA SER A 259 2.22 4.83 10.14
C SER A 259 3.10 4.59 11.36
N PHE A 260 2.80 3.53 12.12
CA PHE A 260 3.45 3.25 13.40
C PHE A 260 4.64 2.30 13.27
N ASP A 261 4.67 1.48 12.23
CA ASP A 261 5.79 0.59 11.91
C ASP A 261 5.92 0.35 10.40
N GLY A 262 6.75 -0.60 10.03
CA GLY A 262 6.97 -1.01 8.65
C GLY A 262 6.16 -2.25 8.24
N SER A 263 6.73 -3.06 7.33
CA SER A 263 6.07 -4.22 6.73
C SER A 263 6.63 -5.55 7.25
N PRO A 264 5.78 -6.57 7.51
CA PRO A 264 6.26 -7.88 7.97
C PRO A 264 7.10 -8.60 6.92
N GLN A 265 6.71 -8.57 5.63
CA GLN A 265 7.45 -9.22 4.56
C GLN A 265 8.84 -8.60 4.37
N GLY A 266 8.99 -7.31 4.61
CA GLY A 266 10.28 -6.59 4.63
C GLY A 266 11.02 -6.69 5.97
N LYS A 267 10.44 -7.36 6.95
CA LYS A 267 10.98 -7.52 8.30
C LYS A 267 11.28 -6.20 9.03
N THR A 268 10.45 -5.19 8.78
CA THR A 268 10.52 -3.88 9.44
C THR A 268 9.32 -3.61 10.36
N ALA A 269 8.29 -4.47 10.35
CA ALA A 269 7.20 -4.41 11.32
C ALA A 269 7.70 -4.64 12.75
N TRP A 270 7.15 -3.90 13.71
CA TRP A 270 7.57 -3.99 15.12
C TRP A 270 6.81 -5.06 15.87
N LEU A 271 7.54 -6.14 16.24
CA LEU A 271 6.99 -7.34 16.87
C LEU A 271 7.34 -7.40 18.36
N THR A 272 6.51 -8.11 19.14
CA THR A 272 6.81 -8.45 20.54
C THR A 272 7.72 -9.67 20.68
N GLN A 273 7.83 -10.49 19.62
CA GLN A 273 8.70 -11.66 19.55
C GLN A 273 9.62 -11.57 18.33
N PRO A 274 10.86 -12.08 18.40
CA PRO A 274 11.81 -12.01 17.31
C PRO A 274 11.28 -12.59 15.98
N TYR A 275 11.77 -12.03 14.89
CA TYR A 275 11.60 -12.63 13.57
C TYR A 275 12.15 -14.05 13.55
N PHE A 276 11.48 -14.95 12.84
CA PHE A 276 11.91 -16.36 12.74
C PHE A 276 13.30 -16.46 12.13
N HIS A 277 13.54 -15.76 11.05
CA HIS A 277 14.87 -15.50 10.51
C HIS A 277 15.06 -13.98 10.41
N PRO A 278 15.96 -13.38 11.19
CA PRO A 278 16.20 -11.94 11.13
C PRO A 278 16.80 -11.53 9.78
N PRO A 279 16.73 -10.24 9.40
CA PRO A 279 17.45 -9.73 8.25
C PRO A 279 18.97 -9.93 8.37
N HIS A 280 19.65 -9.99 7.24
CA HIS A 280 21.13 -10.12 7.23
C HIS A 280 21.78 -8.97 8.04
N GLY A 281 22.74 -9.32 8.88
CA GLY A 281 23.43 -8.37 9.76
C GLY A 281 22.68 -8.02 11.05
N GLN A 282 21.46 -8.54 11.27
CA GLN A 282 20.72 -8.35 12.52
C GLN A 282 20.94 -9.50 13.51
N THR A 283 20.71 -9.20 14.78
CA THR A 283 20.84 -10.21 15.84
C THR A 283 19.65 -11.18 15.84
N PRO A 284 19.80 -12.39 16.43
CA PRO A 284 18.67 -13.32 16.58
C PRO A 284 17.46 -12.76 17.34
N ASN A 285 17.66 -11.73 18.16
CA ASN A 285 16.60 -11.08 18.94
C ASN A 285 15.98 -9.87 18.23
N TYR A 286 16.19 -9.71 16.94
CA TYR A 286 15.65 -8.58 16.17
C TYR A 286 14.13 -8.62 16.14
N LEU A 287 13.50 -7.48 16.50
CA LEU A 287 12.06 -7.30 16.66
C LEU A 287 11.42 -6.35 15.64
N GLY A 288 12.20 -5.78 14.71
CA GLY A 288 11.77 -4.58 13.99
C GLY A 288 11.86 -3.35 14.89
N TYR A 289 11.13 -2.28 14.55
CA TYR A 289 11.20 -1.02 15.27
C TYR A 289 9.95 -0.16 15.06
N PRO A 290 9.59 0.69 16.05
CA PRO A 290 8.51 1.64 15.90
C PRO A 290 8.95 2.84 15.05
N THR A 291 7.99 3.49 14.39
CA THR A 291 8.21 4.78 13.71
C THR A 291 8.27 5.95 14.71
N PHE A 292 7.52 5.85 15.79
CA PHE A 292 7.39 6.89 16.81
C PHE A 292 7.70 6.35 18.20
N SER A 293 8.24 7.21 19.09
CA SER A 293 8.20 6.93 20.52
C SER A 293 6.75 6.88 21.03
N ASP A 294 6.51 6.25 22.18
CA ASP A 294 5.18 6.21 22.78
C ASP A 294 4.61 7.61 23.02
N GLU A 295 5.44 8.54 23.48
CA GLU A 295 5.05 9.93 23.70
C GLU A 295 4.57 10.60 22.39
N GLN A 296 5.30 10.44 21.30
CA GLN A 296 4.93 10.99 20.01
C GLN A 296 3.64 10.35 19.48
N ALA A 297 3.52 9.02 19.56
CA ALA A 297 2.33 8.29 19.15
C ALA A 297 1.08 8.76 19.90
N PHE A 298 1.18 8.93 21.21
CA PHE A 298 0.09 9.42 22.07
C PHE A 298 -0.31 10.86 21.71
N GLN A 299 0.66 11.76 21.50
CA GLN A 299 0.42 13.14 21.10
C GLN A 299 -0.30 13.21 19.75
N PHE A 300 0.12 12.44 18.75
CA PHE A 300 -0.49 12.48 17.43
C PHE A 300 -1.92 11.89 17.43
N VAL A 301 -2.13 10.77 18.12
CA VAL A 301 -3.47 10.18 18.25
C VAL A 301 -4.40 11.14 19.01
N GLU A 302 -3.97 11.69 20.13
CA GLU A 302 -4.75 12.67 20.88
C GLU A 302 -5.10 13.88 20.01
N LEU A 303 -4.14 14.43 19.25
CA LEU A 303 -4.38 15.56 18.37
C LEU A 303 -5.47 15.25 17.33
N ALA A 304 -5.38 14.11 16.62
CA ALA A 304 -6.37 13.72 15.62
C ALA A 304 -7.77 13.57 16.24
N LEU A 305 -7.86 12.85 17.37
CA LEU A 305 -9.13 12.60 18.05
C LEU A 305 -9.74 13.86 18.68
N SER A 306 -8.92 14.78 19.20
CA SER A 306 -9.37 16.08 19.74
C SER A 306 -9.97 16.99 18.68
N LYS A 307 -9.47 16.90 17.45
CA LYS A 307 -9.98 17.61 16.26
C LYS A 307 -11.18 16.92 15.59
N ASN A 308 -11.62 15.77 16.12
CA ASN A 308 -12.62 14.89 15.48
C ASN A 308 -12.22 14.50 14.04
N TRP A 309 -10.95 14.37 13.74
CA TRP A 309 -10.48 13.80 12.49
C TRP A 309 -10.54 12.28 12.56
N GLN A 310 -11.13 11.64 11.56
CA GLN A 310 -11.02 10.19 11.47
C GLN A 310 -9.55 9.82 11.24
N LEU A 311 -9.00 8.97 12.10
CA LEU A 311 -7.61 8.55 12.07
C LEU A 311 -7.50 7.13 11.51
N LEU A 312 -6.74 6.96 10.44
CA LEU A 312 -6.28 5.68 9.95
C LEU A 312 -4.83 5.46 10.41
N THR A 313 -4.55 4.33 11.04
CA THR A 313 -3.20 4.03 11.54
C THR A 313 -2.71 2.70 10.98
N HIS A 314 -1.65 2.76 10.16
CA HIS A 314 -0.92 1.58 9.75
C HIS A 314 -0.17 1.02 10.97
N ALA A 315 -0.48 -0.20 11.36
CA ALA A 315 0.26 -0.99 12.33
C ALA A 315 0.17 -2.48 11.96
N ASN A 316 1.28 -3.06 11.63
CA ASN A 316 1.42 -4.45 11.20
C ASN A 316 1.86 -5.38 12.32
N GLY A 317 2.91 -4.98 13.03
CA GLY A 317 3.48 -5.73 14.15
C GLY A 317 2.62 -5.63 15.40
N ASP A 318 2.53 -6.70 16.15
CA ASP A 318 1.72 -6.77 17.37
C ASP A 318 2.19 -5.79 18.45
N ALA A 319 3.47 -5.37 18.45
CA ALA A 319 3.95 -4.30 19.33
C ALA A 319 3.41 -2.92 18.88
N ALA A 320 3.45 -2.61 17.57
CA ALA A 320 2.91 -1.37 17.01
C ALA A 320 1.38 -1.29 17.19
N ILE A 321 0.67 -2.42 17.04
CA ILE A 321 -0.76 -2.51 17.32
C ILE A 321 -1.04 -2.20 18.80
N GLY A 322 -0.22 -2.73 19.71
CA GLY A 322 -0.28 -2.42 21.14
C GLY A 322 -0.12 -0.92 21.40
N GLN A 323 0.92 -0.30 20.83
CA GLN A 323 1.17 1.14 20.94
C GLN A 323 -0.04 1.97 20.45
N PHE A 324 -0.65 1.59 19.32
CA PHE A 324 -1.84 2.27 18.81
C PHE A 324 -3.05 2.13 19.75
N ILE A 325 -3.33 0.92 20.25
CA ILE A 325 -4.41 0.68 21.21
C ILE A 325 -4.21 1.52 22.48
N ASP A 326 -2.99 1.54 23.02
CA ASP A 326 -2.68 2.28 24.23
C ASP A 326 -2.81 3.80 24.01
N ALA A 327 -2.39 4.30 22.84
CA ALA A 327 -2.56 5.72 22.48
C ALA A 327 -4.04 6.11 22.35
N VAL A 328 -4.88 5.26 21.72
CA VAL A 328 -6.34 5.51 21.63
C VAL A 328 -6.98 5.43 23.02
N THR A 329 -6.57 4.48 23.85
CA THR A 329 -7.06 4.34 25.24
C THR A 329 -6.76 5.61 26.05
N ALA A 330 -5.52 6.12 26.02
CA ALA A 330 -5.15 7.34 26.70
C ALA A 330 -5.94 8.56 26.20
N ALA A 331 -6.12 8.67 24.89
CA ALA A 331 -6.94 9.74 24.29
C ALA A 331 -8.40 9.64 24.70
N ASN A 332 -9.01 8.45 24.74
CA ASN A 332 -10.38 8.23 25.18
C ASN A 332 -10.57 8.57 26.67
N GLN A 333 -9.60 8.26 27.53
CA GLN A 333 -9.62 8.64 28.95
C GLN A 333 -9.64 10.16 29.12
N LYS A 334 -8.86 10.88 28.31
CA LYS A 334 -8.73 12.35 28.39
C LYS A 334 -9.90 13.09 27.73
N LEU A 335 -10.37 12.63 26.56
CA LEU A 335 -11.34 13.33 25.73
C LEU A 335 -12.80 12.83 25.89
N GLY A 336 -12.97 11.76 26.67
CA GLY A 336 -14.22 11.00 26.73
C GLY A 336 -14.42 10.12 25.50
N THR A 337 -15.13 9.00 25.69
CA THR A 337 -15.45 8.04 24.62
C THR A 337 -16.53 8.63 23.69
N LYS A 338 -16.24 8.69 22.40
CA LYS A 338 -17.15 9.10 21.31
C LYS A 338 -16.95 8.19 20.12
N ASP A 339 -17.93 8.11 19.23
CA ASP A 339 -17.81 7.41 17.94
C ASP A 339 -16.91 8.20 16.96
N ARG A 340 -15.58 8.10 17.16
CA ARG A 340 -14.56 8.72 16.32
C ARG A 340 -14.04 7.77 15.24
N ARG A 341 -14.34 6.48 15.36
CA ARG A 341 -13.93 5.39 14.44
C ARG A 341 -12.45 5.44 14.04
N PRO A 342 -11.51 5.44 15.00
CA PRO A 342 -10.11 5.23 14.61
C PRO A 342 -9.98 3.85 13.96
N VAL A 343 -9.18 3.76 12.89
CA VAL A 343 -9.06 2.54 12.08
C VAL A 343 -7.67 1.96 12.24
N LEU A 344 -7.59 0.69 12.64
CA LEU A 344 -6.37 -0.11 12.54
C LEU A 344 -6.24 -0.62 11.10
N ILE A 345 -5.26 -0.11 10.37
CA ILE A 345 -4.95 -0.57 9.01
C ILE A 345 -3.92 -1.70 9.08
N HIS A 346 -4.16 -2.76 8.33
CA HIS A 346 -3.45 -4.02 8.19
C HIS A 346 -3.66 -4.98 9.37
N GLY A 347 -3.22 -4.65 10.58
CA GLY A 347 -3.38 -5.51 11.74
C GLY A 347 -2.81 -6.92 11.52
N GLN A 348 -1.71 -7.03 10.74
CA GLN A 348 -1.23 -8.30 10.17
C GLN A 348 -0.95 -9.37 11.22
N THR A 349 -0.30 -8.98 12.33
CA THR A 349 0.08 -9.90 13.41
C THR A 349 -0.68 -9.63 14.71
N ILE A 350 -1.91 -9.09 14.59
CA ILE A 350 -2.76 -8.81 15.76
C ILE A 350 -2.97 -10.07 16.60
N ARG A 351 -2.83 -9.96 17.92
CA ARG A 351 -3.06 -11.04 18.87
C ARG A 351 -4.52 -11.11 19.33
N GLN A 352 -4.93 -12.25 19.86
CA GLN A 352 -6.30 -12.46 20.37
C GLN A 352 -6.67 -11.45 21.47
N ASP A 353 -5.77 -11.18 22.43
CA ASP A 353 -5.99 -10.20 23.50
C ASP A 353 -6.15 -8.75 22.97
N GLN A 354 -5.53 -8.44 21.84
CA GLN A 354 -5.64 -7.13 21.20
C GLN A 354 -6.97 -6.98 20.48
N ILE A 355 -7.53 -8.04 19.89
CA ILE A 355 -8.86 -8.02 19.23
C ILE A 355 -9.94 -7.60 20.25
N GLU A 356 -9.89 -8.11 21.47
CA GLU A 356 -10.82 -7.71 22.54
C GLU A 356 -10.70 -6.21 22.86
N LYS A 357 -9.48 -5.69 22.96
CA LYS A 357 -9.22 -4.28 23.23
C LYS A 357 -9.67 -3.36 22.08
N LEU A 358 -9.63 -3.81 20.81
CA LEU A 358 -10.19 -3.02 19.71
C LEU A 358 -11.66 -2.70 19.94
N SER A 359 -12.46 -3.71 20.39
CA SER A 359 -13.87 -3.53 20.70
C SER A 359 -14.09 -2.53 21.84
N GLU A 360 -13.32 -2.66 22.93
CA GLU A 360 -13.42 -1.78 24.09
C GLU A 360 -13.12 -0.31 23.76
N GLN A 361 -12.19 -0.08 22.84
CA GLN A 361 -11.73 1.26 22.46
C GLN A 361 -12.45 1.85 21.23
N GLY A 362 -13.38 1.11 20.62
CA GLY A 362 -14.10 1.54 19.42
C GLY A 362 -13.19 1.66 18.19
N ILE A 363 -12.12 0.85 18.11
CA ILE A 363 -11.19 0.81 16.97
C ILE A 363 -11.74 -0.16 15.92
N PHE A 364 -11.88 0.34 14.68
CA PHE A 364 -12.33 -0.44 13.54
C PHE A 364 -11.14 -1.12 12.84
N PRO A 365 -11.10 -2.46 12.73
CA PRO A 365 -10.03 -3.14 12.00
C PRO A 365 -10.30 -3.19 10.50
N SER A 366 -9.32 -2.78 9.70
CA SER A 366 -9.24 -2.99 8.26
C SER A 366 -8.05 -3.90 7.98
N LEU A 367 -8.32 -5.17 7.70
CA LEU A 367 -7.30 -6.22 7.63
C LEU A 367 -6.79 -6.43 6.20
N PHE A 368 -5.55 -6.96 6.08
CA PHE A 368 -4.92 -7.22 4.80
C PHE A 368 -4.69 -8.73 4.53
N PRO A 369 -5.75 -9.51 4.27
CA PRO A 369 -5.64 -10.96 4.07
C PRO A 369 -4.86 -11.36 2.81
N MET A 370 -4.65 -10.44 1.86
CA MET A 370 -3.83 -10.67 0.67
C MET A 370 -2.38 -11.05 1.02
N HIS A 371 -1.88 -10.70 2.21
CA HIS A 371 -0.62 -11.20 2.74
C HIS A 371 -0.57 -12.73 2.81
N THR A 372 -1.68 -13.37 3.10
CA THR A 372 -1.76 -14.85 3.08
C THR A 372 -1.48 -15.39 1.69
N PHE A 373 -2.09 -14.80 0.65
CA PHE A 373 -1.89 -15.25 -0.72
C PHE A 373 -0.47 -14.95 -1.23
N TYR A 374 -0.03 -13.68 -1.14
CA TYR A 374 1.23 -13.26 -1.77
C TYR A 374 2.47 -13.69 -1.01
N TRP A 375 2.44 -13.62 0.32
CA TRP A 375 3.60 -13.83 1.19
C TRP A 375 3.36 -14.85 2.29
N GLY A 376 2.29 -15.65 2.21
CA GLY A 376 1.97 -16.63 3.25
C GLY A 376 3.09 -17.66 3.45
N ASP A 377 3.65 -18.16 2.36
CA ASP A 377 4.80 -19.06 2.41
C ASP A 377 6.02 -18.38 3.06
N TRP A 378 6.32 -17.16 2.65
CA TRP A 378 7.42 -16.36 3.21
C TRP A 378 7.21 -16.05 4.70
N HIS A 379 5.96 -15.75 5.10
CA HIS A 379 5.64 -15.55 6.52
C HIS A 379 5.84 -16.82 7.34
N ALA A 380 5.47 -18.00 6.80
CA ALA A 380 5.66 -19.28 7.47
C ALA A 380 7.13 -19.67 7.56
N ASP A 381 7.88 -19.50 6.49
CA ASP A 381 9.21 -20.10 6.34
C ASP A 381 10.34 -19.13 6.75
N SER A 382 10.09 -17.82 6.84
CA SER A 382 11.13 -16.82 7.09
C SER A 382 10.78 -15.71 8.09
N VAL A 383 9.54 -15.19 8.08
CA VAL A 383 9.19 -13.99 8.85
C VAL A 383 8.76 -14.35 10.27
N LEU A 384 7.74 -15.19 10.40
CA LEU A 384 7.08 -15.49 11.67
C LEU A 384 7.36 -16.92 12.18
N GLY A 385 7.48 -17.88 11.26
CA GLY A 385 7.48 -19.31 11.62
C GLY A 385 6.13 -19.78 12.15
N PHE A 386 5.99 -21.09 12.37
CA PHE A 386 4.83 -21.64 13.03
C PHE A 386 4.97 -21.60 14.57
N PRO A 387 3.87 -21.41 15.33
CA PRO A 387 2.48 -21.29 14.87
C PRO A 387 2.04 -19.89 14.45
N ARG A 388 2.90 -18.83 14.59
CA ARG A 388 2.51 -17.42 14.38
C ARG A 388 1.96 -17.15 12.98
N ALA A 389 2.56 -17.76 11.95
CA ALA A 389 2.12 -17.59 10.57
C ALA A 389 0.67 -18.05 10.33
N ASN A 390 0.16 -19.01 11.09
CA ASN A 390 -1.23 -19.45 11.00
C ASN A 390 -2.23 -18.38 11.46
N PHE A 391 -1.80 -17.42 12.27
CA PHE A 391 -2.68 -16.40 12.85
C PHE A 391 -2.60 -15.04 12.15
N ILE A 392 -1.90 -14.92 11.01
CA ILE A 392 -1.85 -13.65 10.26
C ILE A 392 -3.23 -13.27 9.73
N SER A 393 -3.55 -11.97 9.76
CA SER A 393 -4.84 -11.40 9.33
C SER A 393 -6.03 -12.25 9.80
N PRO A 394 -6.29 -12.38 11.13
CA PRO A 394 -7.20 -13.36 11.69
C PRO A 394 -8.67 -12.92 11.57
N THR A 395 -9.20 -12.85 10.34
CA THR A 395 -10.56 -12.36 10.04
C THR A 395 -11.65 -13.16 10.75
N LYS A 396 -11.46 -14.49 10.92
CA LYS A 396 -12.38 -15.32 11.68
C LYS A 396 -12.46 -14.90 13.15
N SER A 397 -11.31 -14.68 13.81
CA SER A 397 -11.27 -14.26 15.22
C SER A 397 -11.93 -12.90 15.43
N VAL A 398 -11.70 -11.94 14.50
CA VAL A 398 -12.33 -10.61 14.53
C VAL A 398 -13.86 -10.74 14.37
N ARG A 399 -14.34 -11.57 13.44
CA ARG A 399 -15.76 -11.87 13.26
C ARG A 399 -16.37 -12.54 14.50
N ASP A 400 -15.69 -13.52 15.06
CA ASP A 400 -16.18 -14.28 16.22
C ASP A 400 -16.24 -13.38 17.48
N ALA A 401 -15.40 -12.32 17.55
CA ALA A 401 -15.51 -11.24 18.53
C ALA A 401 -16.63 -10.23 18.21
N GLN A 402 -17.44 -10.47 17.19
CA GLN A 402 -18.55 -9.61 16.75
C GLN A 402 -18.13 -8.20 16.33
N LEU A 403 -16.87 -7.99 15.99
CA LEU A 403 -16.39 -6.74 15.43
C LEU A 403 -16.72 -6.66 13.94
N MET A 404 -17.26 -5.51 13.52
CA MET A 404 -17.27 -5.17 12.10
C MET A 404 -15.85 -4.90 11.65
N PHE A 405 -15.51 -5.37 10.46
CA PHE A 405 -14.19 -5.17 9.86
C PHE A 405 -14.31 -5.00 8.34
N SER A 406 -13.28 -4.49 7.74
CA SER A 406 -13.08 -4.52 6.29
C SER A 406 -11.82 -5.31 5.93
N THR A 407 -11.74 -5.72 4.66
CA THR A 407 -10.54 -6.34 4.09
C THR A 407 -10.13 -5.59 2.83
N HIS A 408 -8.83 -5.38 2.66
CA HIS A 408 -8.29 -4.54 1.60
C HIS A 408 -7.17 -5.23 0.82
N HIS A 409 -6.72 -4.58 -0.24
CA HIS A 409 -5.63 -5.03 -1.11
C HIS A 409 -4.39 -4.15 -1.02
N ASP A 410 -4.52 -2.96 -0.44
CA ASP A 410 -3.42 -2.00 -0.29
C ASP A 410 -2.69 -1.66 -1.61
N ALA A 411 -3.46 -1.58 -2.72
CA ALA A 411 -2.83 -1.29 -4.01
C ALA A 411 -2.05 0.03 -3.96
N PRO A 412 -0.85 0.10 -4.54
CA PRO A 412 -0.24 -0.80 -5.52
C PRO A 412 0.51 -2.02 -4.93
N VAL A 413 0.52 -2.23 -3.59
CA VAL A 413 1.19 -3.37 -2.95
C VAL A 413 0.66 -4.71 -3.49
N ALA A 414 -0.66 -4.83 -3.63
CA ALA A 414 -1.32 -5.87 -4.39
C ALA A 414 -2.34 -5.25 -5.34
N LEU A 415 -2.60 -5.87 -6.50
CA LEU A 415 -3.59 -5.34 -7.43
C LEU A 415 -4.98 -5.22 -6.78
N PRO A 416 -5.82 -4.23 -7.18
CA PRO A 416 -7.13 -4.01 -6.59
C PRO A 416 -8.15 -5.07 -7.05
N ASN A 417 -7.83 -6.34 -6.85
CA ASN A 417 -8.66 -7.48 -7.24
C ASN A 417 -9.60 -7.87 -6.08
N ALA A 418 -10.82 -7.33 -6.09
CA ALA A 418 -11.80 -7.56 -5.04
C ALA A 418 -12.12 -9.05 -4.81
N LEU A 419 -12.19 -9.85 -5.87
CA LEU A 419 -12.47 -11.28 -5.75
C LEU A 419 -11.32 -12.03 -5.08
N ARG A 420 -10.07 -11.64 -5.36
CA ARG A 420 -8.90 -12.22 -4.67
C ARG A 420 -8.85 -11.80 -3.21
N VAL A 421 -9.22 -10.56 -2.87
CA VAL A 421 -9.37 -10.15 -1.46
C VAL A 421 -10.36 -11.05 -0.73
N LEU A 422 -11.53 -11.31 -1.33
CA LEU A 422 -12.53 -12.20 -0.76
C LEU A 422 -12.02 -13.66 -0.65
N ASP A 423 -11.37 -14.17 -1.69
CA ASP A 423 -10.78 -15.51 -1.70
C ASP A 423 -9.73 -15.67 -0.60
N ALA A 424 -8.77 -14.76 -0.52
CA ALA A 424 -7.72 -14.77 0.52
C ALA A 424 -8.31 -14.63 1.93
N THR A 425 -9.41 -13.88 2.08
CA THR A 425 -10.12 -13.71 3.36
C THR A 425 -10.76 -15.02 3.85
N VAL A 426 -11.33 -15.81 2.93
CA VAL A 426 -12.13 -17.00 3.26
C VAL A 426 -11.30 -18.28 3.23
N ASN A 427 -10.54 -18.48 2.15
CA ASN A 427 -9.82 -19.73 1.89
C ASN A 427 -8.41 -19.75 2.45
N ARG A 428 -7.79 -18.59 2.66
CA ARG A 428 -6.45 -18.44 3.25
C ARG A 428 -5.37 -19.29 2.56
N THR A 429 -5.47 -19.42 1.24
CA THR A 429 -4.55 -20.22 0.42
C THR A 429 -3.41 -19.35 -0.09
N THR A 430 -2.16 -19.82 0.05
CA THR A 430 -0.95 -19.18 -0.46
C THR A 430 -0.77 -19.42 -1.97
N ARG A 431 0.22 -18.76 -2.60
CA ARG A 431 0.60 -19.03 -4.00
C ARG A 431 1.01 -20.49 -4.24
N SER A 432 1.62 -21.15 -3.27
CA SER A 432 2.02 -22.58 -3.33
C SER A 432 0.88 -23.53 -2.97
N HIS A 433 -0.34 -23.03 -2.83
CA HIS A 433 -1.53 -23.79 -2.41
C HIS A 433 -1.48 -24.34 -0.98
N ARG A 434 -0.61 -23.83 -0.12
CA ARG A 434 -0.65 -24.09 1.32
C ARG A 434 -1.81 -23.31 1.93
N THR A 435 -2.52 -23.89 2.90
CA THR A 435 -3.51 -23.18 3.70
C THR A 435 -2.90 -22.72 5.02
N LEU A 436 -3.12 -21.46 5.41
CA LEU A 436 -2.64 -20.88 6.66
C LEU A 436 -3.80 -20.56 7.61
N GLY A 437 -3.87 -21.27 8.74
CA GLY A 437 -4.84 -21.03 9.82
C GLY A 437 -6.19 -21.66 9.67
#